data_2ecc56bc4a01338a11b3bcbc4edd3554
#
_entry.id   2ecc56bc4a01338a11b3bcbc4edd3554
#
_cell.length_a   1.000
_cell.length_b   1.000
_cell.length_c   1.000
_cell.angle_alpha   90.00
_cell.angle_beta   90.00
_cell.angle_gamma   90.00
#
_symmetry.space_group_name_H-M   'P 1'
#
loop_
_entity.id
_entity.type
_entity.pdbx_description
1 polymer ?
#
loop_
_entity_poly.entity_id
_entity_poly.type
_entity_poly.pdbx_seq_one_letter_code
_entity_poly.pdbx_strand_id
1 'polypeptide(L)'
;KMKEVSDNLSQEFEVVSYSFGKQLSENDLLNFAENGTNLSAVFSEVQQRYYNRNLGAIVLASDGIYNQGSNPIYSVKEFKNVPVNTVLLGDSSQQKDSWIENVFHNKIAYQGNTFPVEIAIQSSGVFQDKARVTLQSGGALLSEKPLFVSSSKGIQKVRFEIEAAKEGLQKFTAKLEGVEGEVTLQNNQISFYVEVLKS
;
A
#
# COMPACT_ATOMS: atom_id res chain seq x y z
N LYS A 1 8.40 -26.08 2.90
CA LYS A 1 7.12 -26.20 2.14
C LYS A 1 7.34 -26.30 0.63
N MET A 2 8.02 -25.33 -0.04
CA MET A 2 8.27 -25.43 -1.50
C MET A 2 9.10 -26.66 -1.87
N LYS A 3 10.17 -26.95 -1.12
CA LYS A 3 10.98 -28.16 -1.32
C LYS A 3 10.15 -29.45 -1.17
N GLU A 4 9.31 -29.53 -0.17
CA GLU A 4 8.41 -30.65 0.07
C GLU A 4 7.40 -30.85 -1.08
N VAL A 5 6.87 -29.75 -1.64
CA VAL A 5 6.01 -29.81 -2.84
C VAL A 5 6.81 -30.30 -4.05
N SER A 6 8.02 -29.82 -4.26
CA SER A 6 8.90 -30.26 -5.33
C SER A 6 9.25 -31.75 -5.19
N ASP A 7 9.63 -32.20 -3.99
CA ASP A 7 9.99 -33.58 -3.73
C ASP A 7 8.82 -34.57 -3.97
N ASN A 8 7.60 -34.18 -3.61
CA ASN A 8 6.40 -34.94 -3.86
C ASN A 8 6.06 -35.05 -5.35
N LEU A 9 6.13 -33.91 -6.06
CA LEU A 9 5.85 -33.88 -7.50
C LEU A 9 6.91 -34.61 -8.32
N SER A 10 8.15 -34.66 -7.87
CA SER A 10 9.26 -35.31 -8.55
C SER A 10 9.12 -36.86 -8.61
N GLN A 11 8.15 -37.41 -7.89
CA GLN A 11 7.84 -38.85 -7.97
C GLN A 11 7.12 -39.24 -9.28
N GLU A 12 6.39 -38.29 -9.88
CA GLU A 12 5.56 -38.55 -11.05
C GLU A 12 5.91 -37.63 -12.25
N PHE A 13 6.57 -36.47 -11.99
CA PHE A 13 6.87 -35.48 -12.97
C PHE A 13 8.34 -35.04 -12.95
N GLU A 14 8.85 -34.61 -14.08
CA GLU A 14 10.11 -33.88 -14.12
C GLU A 14 9.88 -32.45 -13.59
N VAL A 15 10.45 -32.13 -12.42
CA VAL A 15 10.31 -30.82 -11.77
C VAL A 15 11.58 -30.02 -11.95
N VAL A 16 11.47 -28.86 -12.59
CA VAL A 16 12.58 -27.91 -12.77
C VAL A 16 12.28 -26.67 -11.95
N SER A 17 13.21 -26.27 -11.10
CA SER A 17 13.09 -25.10 -10.23
C SER A 17 13.93 -23.94 -10.77
N TYR A 18 13.37 -22.75 -10.69
CA TYR A 18 14.01 -21.50 -11.08
C TYR A 18 13.88 -20.47 -9.96
N SER A 19 14.90 -19.67 -9.76
CA SER A 19 14.78 -18.38 -9.07
C SER A 19 14.58 -17.27 -10.07
N PHE A 20 13.98 -16.16 -9.65
CA PHE A 20 13.74 -15.01 -10.52
C PHE A 20 13.84 -13.68 -9.79
N GLY A 21 14.16 -12.66 -10.57
CA GLY A 21 14.13 -11.25 -10.24
C GLY A 21 13.78 -10.49 -11.51
N LYS A 22 14.76 -9.87 -12.15
CA LYS A 22 14.59 -9.26 -13.48
C LYS A 22 14.49 -10.30 -14.60
N GLN A 23 15.15 -11.43 -14.41
CA GLN A 23 15.21 -12.56 -15.32
C GLN A 23 15.12 -13.88 -14.56
N LEU A 24 14.91 -14.97 -15.28
CA LEU A 24 14.87 -16.32 -14.76
C LEU A 24 16.30 -16.87 -14.57
N SER A 25 16.59 -17.48 -13.43
CA SER A 25 17.88 -18.08 -13.12
C SER A 25 17.73 -19.55 -12.70
N GLU A 26 18.62 -20.40 -13.17
CA GLU A 26 18.67 -21.83 -12.79
C GLU A 26 19.40 -22.07 -11.46
N ASN A 27 19.88 -21.03 -10.81
CA ASN A 27 20.55 -21.17 -9.52
C ASN A 27 19.56 -21.36 -8.39
N ASP A 28 19.71 -22.43 -7.64
CA ASP A 28 18.91 -22.75 -6.43
C ASP A 28 19.16 -21.78 -5.26
N LEU A 29 20.13 -20.87 -5.37
CA LEU A 29 20.46 -19.90 -4.33
C LEU A 29 19.67 -18.62 -4.53
N LEU A 30 18.67 -18.42 -3.68
CA LEU A 30 17.99 -17.14 -3.54
C LEU A 30 18.95 -16.13 -2.91
N ASN A 31 19.48 -15.20 -3.70
CA ASN A 31 20.44 -14.22 -3.21
C ASN A 31 19.82 -12.85 -2.88
N PHE A 32 18.57 -12.63 -3.24
CA PHE A 32 17.82 -11.37 -3.02
C PHE A 32 18.61 -10.08 -3.37
N ALA A 33 19.57 -10.18 -4.28
CA ALA A 33 20.48 -9.08 -4.64
C ALA A 33 19.89 -8.15 -5.70
N GLU A 34 18.82 -8.57 -6.37
CA GLU A 34 18.23 -7.78 -7.45
C GLU A 34 17.21 -6.76 -6.90
N ASN A 35 17.34 -5.51 -7.36
CA ASN A 35 16.46 -4.40 -6.98
C ASN A 35 15.16 -4.33 -7.80
N GLY A 36 14.79 -5.40 -8.49
CA GLY A 36 13.59 -5.40 -9.32
C GLY A 36 13.08 -6.79 -9.66
N THR A 37 11.76 -6.88 -9.78
CA THR A 37 11.04 -8.09 -10.17
C THR A 37 10.25 -7.83 -11.44
N ASN A 38 10.47 -8.66 -12.46
CA ASN A 38 9.81 -8.59 -13.77
C ASN A 38 9.09 -9.91 -14.08
N LEU A 39 7.89 -10.07 -13.56
CA LEU A 39 7.10 -11.29 -13.77
C LEU A 39 6.71 -11.51 -15.23
N SER A 40 6.53 -10.46 -16.01
CA SER A 40 6.20 -10.62 -17.45
C SER A 40 7.38 -11.21 -18.23
N ALA A 41 8.62 -10.81 -17.93
CA ALA A 41 9.81 -11.41 -18.52
C ALA A 41 9.99 -12.87 -18.11
N VAL A 42 9.76 -13.19 -16.84
CA VAL A 42 9.79 -14.58 -16.32
C VAL A 42 8.86 -15.49 -17.12
N PHE A 43 7.59 -15.11 -17.29
CA PHE A 43 6.64 -15.91 -18.07
C PHE A 43 7.04 -16.04 -19.54
N SER A 44 7.53 -14.95 -20.17
CA SER A 44 7.99 -14.99 -21.55
C SER A 44 9.19 -15.94 -21.72
N GLU A 45 10.11 -15.94 -20.76
CA GLU A 45 11.29 -16.81 -20.79
C GLU A 45 10.90 -18.28 -20.57
N VAL A 46 9.98 -18.58 -19.63
CA VAL A 46 9.44 -19.94 -19.47
C VAL A 46 8.79 -20.42 -20.77
N GLN A 47 7.98 -19.56 -21.42
CA GLN A 47 7.35 -19.91 -22.68
C GLN A 47 8.39 -20.23 -23.77
N GLN A 48 9.48 -19.48 -23.88
CA GLN A 48 10.56 -19.74 -24.84
C GLN A 48 11.29 -21.03 -24.55
N ARG A 49 11.64 -21.30 -23.28
CA ARG A 49 12.38 -22.50 -22.87
C ARG A 49 11.58 -23.78 -23.08
N TYR A 50 10.27 -23.70 -22.88
CA TYR A 50 9.36 -24.87 -22.98
C TYR A 50 8.48 -24.84 -24.24
N TYR A 51 8.87 -24.03 -25.22
CA TYR A 51 8.17 -24.02 -26.52
C TYR A 51 8.21 -25.41 -27.15
N ASN A 52 7.04 -25.96 -27.54
CA ASN A 52 6.87 -27.31 -28.05
C ASN A 52 7.33 -28.46 -27.10
N ARG A 53 7.44 -28.19 -25.80
CA ARG A 53 7.64 -29.22 -24.78
C ARG A 53 6.34 -29.49 -24.02
N ASN A 54 6.24 -30.68 -23.44
CA ASN A 54 5.08 -31.05 -22.64
C ASN A 54 5.17 -30.41 -21.24
N LEU A 55 4.78 -29.14 -21.12
CA LEU A 55 4.73 -28.42 -19.85
C LEU A 55 3.39 -28.73 -19.16
N GLY A 56 3.43 -29.47 -18.03
CA GLY A 56 2.25 -29.91 -17.31
C GLY A 56 1.63 -28.81 -16.43
N ALA A 57 2.44 -28.06 -15.73
CA ALA A 57 1.99 -26.95 -14.88
C ALA A 57 3.13 -25.97 -14.58
N ILE A 58 2.76 -24.76 -14.16
CA ILE A 58 3.67 -23.76 -13.58
C ILE A 58 3.22 -23.51 -12.15
N VAL A 59 4.18 -23.52 -11.20
CA VAL A 59 3.96 -23.11 -9.81
C VAL A 59 4.82 -21.88 -9.55
N LEU A 60 4.19 -20.71 -9.37
CA LEU A 60 4.85 -19.46 -9.06
C LEU A 60 4.73 -19.16 -7.56
N ALA A 61 5.87 -19.06 -6.86
CA ALA A 61 5.92 -18.59 -5.47
C ALA A 61 6.42 -17.14 -5.44
N SER A 62 5.59 -16.20 -5.03
CA SER A 62 5.88 -14.77 -5.05
C SER A 62 5.02 -14.02 -4.02
N ASP A 63 5.48 -12.85 -3.58
CA ASP A 63 4.67 -11.87 -2.83
C ASP A 63 3.70 -11.07 -3.73
N GLY A 64 3.75 -11.31 -5.04
CA GLY A 64 2.91 -10.62 -6.03
C GLY A 64 3.39 -9.23 -6.41
N ILE A 65 4.48 -8.74 -5.80
CA ILE A 65 5.02 -7.40 -6.09
C ILE A 65 5.95 -7.49 -7.30
N TYR A 66 5.63 -6.73 -8.33
CA TYR A 66 6.51 -6.50 -9.48
C TYR A 66 6.62 -5.01 -9.75
N ASN A 67 7.84 -4.55 -10.05
CA ASN A 67 8.17 -3.15 -10.27
C ASN A 67 8.81 -2.89 -11.65
N GLN A 68 8.90 -3.92 -12.47
CA GLN A 68 9.42 -3.85 -13.83
C GLN A 68 8.56 -4.68 -14.79
N GLY A 69 8.58 -4.31 -16.08
CA GLY A 69 7.85 -4.99 -17.14
C GLY A 69 6.37 -4.60 -17.22
N SER A 70 5.63 -5.34 -18.04
CA SER A 70 4.20 -5.17 -18.22
C SER A 70 3.41 -6.00 -17.20
N ASN A 71 2.07 -5.80 -17.15
CA ASN A 71 1.21 -6.61 -16.29
C ASN A 71 1.33 -8.10 -16.67
N PRO A 72 1.78 -8.96 -15.73
CA PRO A 72 2.07 -10.37 -15.98
C PRO A 72 0.85 -11.19 -16.44
N ILE A 73 -0.36 -10.72 -16.18
CA ILE A 73 -1.62 -11.36 -16.65
C ILE A 73 -1.61 -11.54 -18.17
N TYR A 74 -1.03 -10.60 -18.92
CA TYR A 74 -0.96 -10.72 -20.37
C TYR A 74 -0.03 -11.84 -20.81
N SER A 75 1.12 -11.98 -20.17
CA SER A 75 2.07 -13.06 -20.46
C SER A 75 1.54 -14.44 -20.03
N VAL A 76 0.82 -14.51 -18.90
CA VAL A 76 0.18 -15.75 -18.44
C VAL A 76 -0.89 -16.26 -19.42
N LYS A 77 -1.62 -15.40 -20.09
CA LYS A 77 -2.65 -15.78 -21.07
C LYS A 77 -2.10 -16.57 -22.26
N GLU A 78 -0.80 -16.48 -22.53
CA GLU A 78 -0.15 -17.26 -23.60
C GLU A 78 -0.07 -18.76 -23.27
N PHE A 79 -0.17 -19.13 -21.98
CA PHE A 79 -0.18 -20.53 -21.50
C PHE A 79 -1.60 -21.13 -21.55
N LYS A 80 -2.20 -21.20 -22.74
CA LYS A 80 -3.64 -21.54 -22.95
C LYS A 80 -4.08 -22.88 -22.33
N ASN A 81 -3.17 -23.87 -22.22
CA ASN A 81 -3.48 -25.21 -21.75
C ASN A 81 -2.59 -25.64 -20.57
N VAL A 82 -1.82 -24.73 -20.00
CA VAL A 82 -0.92 -25.00 -18.89
C VAL A 82 -1.45 -24.29 -17.65
N PRO A 83 -1.86 -25.01 -16.61
CA PRO A 83 -2.30 -24.36 -15.37
C PRO A 83 -1.14 -23.60 -14.70
N VAL A 84 -1.40 -22.35 -14.32
CA VAL A 84 -0.48 -21.52 -13.54
C VAL A 84 -1.04 -21.40 -12.13
N ASN A 85 -0.38 -22.05 -11.19
CA ASN A 85 -0.73 -22.01 -9.77
C ASN A 85 0.17 -21.02 -9.05
N THR A 86 -0.40 -20.20 -8.20
CA THR A 86 0.34 -19.20 -7.43
C THR A 86 0.37 -19.57 -5.94
N VAL A 87 1.54 -19.49 -5.34
CA VAL A 87 1.76 -19.62 -3.90
C VAL A 87 2.16 -18.24 -3.38
N LEU A 88 1.29 -17.60 -2.61
CA LEU A 88 1.58 -16.32 -2.02
C LEU A 88 2.65 -16.50 -0.94
N LEU A 89 3.75 -15.77 -1.09
CA LEU A 89 4.81 -15.63 -0.10
C LEU A 89 4.68 -14.27 0.58
N GLY A 90 4.99 -14.22 1.87
CA GLY A 90 4.97 -13.00 2.66
C GLY A 90 4.10 -13.11 3.91
N ASP A 91 4.14 -12.07 4.70
CA ASP A 91 3.28 -11.94 5.86
C ASP A 91 1.90 -11.47 5.39
N SER A 92 0.90 -12.33 5.54
CA SER A 92 -0.50 -12.00 5.25
C SER A 92 -1.21 -11.31 6.42
N SER A 93 -0.49 -11.05 7.52
CA SER A 93 -1.05 -10.28 8.62
C SER A 93 -1.29 -8.84 8.15
N GLN A 94 -2.51 -8.36 8.35
CA GLN A 94 -2.81 -6.96 8.14
C GLN A 94 -2.01 -6.13 9.13
N GLN A 95 -1.05 -5.38 8.61
CA GLN A 95 -0.24 -4.51 9.43
C GLN A 95 -1.09 -3.38 10.00
N LYS A 96 -0.81 -3.03 11.25
CA LYS A 96 -1.47 -1.93 11.93
C LYS A 96 -1.02 -0.61 11.31
N ASP A 97 -1.96 0.15 10.80
CA ASP A 97 -1.74 1.48 10.25
C ASP A 97 -3.00 2.33 10.37
N SER A 98 -2.84 3.61 10.61
CA SER A 98 -3.93 4.60 10.58
C SER A 98 -3.43 5.85 9.90
N TRP A 99 -4.18 6.39 8.96
CA TRP A 99 -3.74 7.53 8.18
C TRP A 99 -4.86 8.54 7.93
N ILE A 100 -4.44 9.75 7.60
CA ILE A 100 -5.35 10.76 7.10
C ILE A 100 -5.57 10.49 5.61
N GLU A 101 -6.78 10.04 5.26
CA GLU A 101 -7.16 9.75 3.87
C GLU A 101 -7.38 11.03 3.08
N ASN A 102 -8.07 12.01 3.68
CA ASN A 102 -8.36 13.28 3.03
C ASN A 102 -8.68 14.37 4.05
N VAL A 103 -8.52 15.64 3.61
CA VAL A 103 -8.95 16.81 4.35
C VAL A 103 -9.88 17.64 3.45
N PHE A 104 -11.14 17.77 3.86
CA PHE A 104 -12.13 18.56 3.18
C PHE A 104 -12.22 19.95 3.84
N HIS A 105 -12.03 20.98 3.08
CA HIS A 105 -12.03 22.37 3.57
C HIS A 105 -12.46 23.34 2.48
N ASN A 106 -12.84 24.52 2.87
CA ASN A 106 -13.05 25.64 1.95
C ASN A 106 -11.70 26.15 1.43
N LYS A 107 -11.60 26.40 0.13
CA LYS A 107 -10.39 27.02 -0.46
C LYS A 107 -10.27 28.50 -0.11
N ILE A 108 -11.41 29.16 0.14
CA ILE A 108 -11.51 30.58 0.46
C ILE A 108 -12.32 30.73 1.76
N ALA A 109 -11.85 31.63 2.63
CA ALA A 109 -12.56 32.08 3.82
C ALA A 109 -12.49 33.61 3.91
N TYR A 110 -13.33 34.24 4.73
CA TYR A 110 -13.29 35.64 4.98
C TYR A 110 -12.79 35.94 6.39
N GLN A 111 -11.93 36.94 6.52
CA GLN A 111 -11.34 37.31 7.80
C GLN A 111 -12.40 37.55 8.88
N GLY A 112 -12.19 36.99 10.06
CA GLY A 112 -13.11 37.01 11.19
C GLY A 112 -14.23 35.98 11.15
N ASN A 113 -14.44 35.30 10.03
CA ASN A 113 -15.42 34.20 9.95
C ASN A 113 -14.80 32.85 10.31
N THR A 114 -15.63 31.88 10.71
CA THR A 114 -15.25 30.51 10.88
C THR A 114 -15.52 29.71 9.61
N PHE A 115 -14.69 28.70 9.35
CA PHE A 115 -14.88 27.76 8.25
C PHE A 115 -14.67 26.31 8.74
N PRO A 116 -15.43 25.35 8.17
CA PRO A 116 -15.30 23.95 8.54
C PRO A 116 -14.07 23.28 7.89
N VAL A 117 -13.42 22.39 8.67
CA VAL A 117 -12.40 21.48 8.20
C VAL A 117 -12.80 20.08 8.65
N GLU A 118 -13.05 19.17 7.71
CA GLU A 118 -13.38 17.77 7.99
C GLU A 118 -12.21 16.87 7.58
N ILE A 119 -11.70 16.10 8.52
CA ILE A 119 -10.57 15.19 8.32
C ILE A 119 -11.10 13.78 8.28
N ALA A 120 -10.88 13.08 7.16
CA ALA A 120 -11.22 11.68 6.97
C ALA A 120 -10.02 10.80 7.36
N ILE A 121 -10.24 9.85 8.25
CA ILE A 121 -9.22 8.95 8.78
C ILE A 121 -9.64 7.54 8.45
N GLN A 122 -8.69 6.75 7.96
CA GLN A 122 -8.85 5.33 7.69
C GLN A 122 -7.81 4.52 8.47
N SER A 123 -8.14 3.27 8.76
CA SER A 123 -7.27 2.37 9.50
C SER A 123 -7.30 0.96 8.92
N SER A 124 -6.17 0.25 9.00
CA SER A 124 -6.02 -1.16 8.63
C SER A 124 -5.40 -1.98 9.77
N GLY A 125 -5.54 -3.30 9.71
CA GLY A 125 -5.11 -4.19 10.78
C GLY A 125 -6.15 -4.35 11.88
N VAL A 126 -5.94 -5.32 12.77
CA VAL A 126 -6.86 -5.63 13.88
C VAL A 126 -6.39 -4.92 15.14
N PHE A 127 -6.95 -3.75 15.40
CA PHE A 127 -6.65 -2.97 16.60
C PHE A 127 -7.76 -1.99 16.94
N GLN A 128 -7.69 -1.46 18.17
CA GLN A 128 -8.49 -0.35 18.62
C GLN A 128 -7.64 0.50 19.56
N ASP A 129 -7.31 1.73 19.16
CA ASP A 129 -6.47 2.63 19.94
C ASP A 129 -7.13 3.98 20.18
N LYS A 130 -6.69 4.61 21.27
CA LYS A 130 -6.96 6.02 21.51
C LYS A 130 -5.97 6.85 20.70
N ALA A 131 -6.52 7.72 19.87
CA ALA A 131 -5.77 8.67 19.08
C ALA A 131 -6.31 10.09 19.26
N ARG A 132 -5.61 11.05 18.71
CA ARG A 132 -6.10 12.43 18.60
C ARG A 132 -5.76 13.00 17.24
N VAL A 133 -6.63 13.84 16.75
CA VAL A 133 -6.36 14.65 15.56
C VAL A 133 -6.08 16.07 16.01
N THR A 134 -4.94 16.59 15.59
CA THR A 134 -4.53 17.98 15.84
C THR A 134 -4.59 18.79 14.55
N LEU A 135 -4.97 20.04 14.64
CA LEU A 135 -4.92 21.01 13.57
C LEU A 135 -4.01 22.16 13.96
N GLN A 136 -3.03 22.46 13.14
CA GLN A 136 -1.98 23.46 13.38
C GLN A 136 -1.92 24.47 12.25
N SER A 137 -1.50 25.71 12.57
CA SER A 137 -1.12 26.72 11.59
C SER A 137 0.14 27.45 12.05
N GLY A 138 1.13 27.57 11.15
CA GLY A 138 2.42 28.17 11.46
C GLY A 138 3.17 27.48 12.61
N GLY A 139 2.91 26.19 12.87
CA GLY A 139 3.46 25.42 13.98
C GLY A 139 2.71 25.56 15.31
N ALA A 140 1.75 26.47 15.41
CA ALA A 140 0.91 26.62 16.59
C ALA A 140 -0.30 25.67 16.52
N LEU A 141 -0.63 25.02 17.63
CA LEU A 141 -1.84 24.21 17.77
C LEU A 141 -3.07 25.13 17.79
N LEU A 142 -4.00 24.90 16.88
CA LEU A 142 -5.28 25.62 16.82
C LEU A 142 -6.39 24.87 17.54
N SER A 143 -6.45 23.56 17.33
CA SER A 143 -7.49 22.71 17.92
C SER A 143 -7.04 21.24 17.93
N GLU A 144 -7.59 20.46 18.87
CA GLU A 144 -7.42 19.02 18.91
C GLU A 144 -8.72 18.31 19.27
N LYS A 145 -8.91 17.10 18.78
CA LYS A 145 -10.05 16.24 19.11
C LYS A 145 -9.59 14.80 19.32
N PRO A 146 -10.00 14.17 20.44
CA PRO A 146 -9.75 12.75 20.64
C PRO A 146 -10.68 11.89 19.77
N LEU A 147 -10.19 10.74 19.36
CA LEU A 147 -10.99 9.70 18.70
C LEU A 147 -10.47 8.31 19.05
N PHE A 148 -11.29 7.30 18.77
CA PHE A 148 -10.86 5.91 18.79
C PHE A 148 -10.71 5.43 17.34
N VAL A 149 -9.49 5.13 16.93
CA VAL A 149 -9.20 4.53 15.63
C VAL A 149 -9.40 3.02 15.68
N SER A 150 -10.01 2.48 14.65
CA SER A 150 -10.23 1.04 14.51
C SER A 150 -10.48 0.68 13.04
N SER A 151 -9.85 -0.38 12.57
CA SER A 151 -10.06 -0.89 11.21
C SER A 151 -11.50 -1.35 10.93
N SER A 152 -12.25 -1.72 11.97
CA SER A 152 -13.65 -2.15 11.83
C SER A 152 -14.63 -1.01 11.56
N LYS A 153 -14.22 0.24 11.77
CA LYS A 153 -15.12 1.41 11.65
C LYS A 153 -15.15 2.03 10.23
N GLY A 154 -14.31 1.56 9.31
CA GLY A 154 -14.19 2.19 8.01
C GLY A 154 -13.62 3.60 8.10
N ILE A 155 -14.08 4.52 7.23
CA ILE A 155 -13.63 5.91 7.26
C ILE A 155 -14.32 6.66 8.41
N GLN A 156 -13.50 7.19 9.32
CA GLN A 156 -13.94 8.03 10.43
C GLN A 156 -13.71 9.50 10.07
N LYS A 157 -14.64 10.38 10.46
CA LYS A 157 -14.57 11.81 10.14
C LYS A 157 -14.52 12.64 11.42
N VAL A 158 -13.57 13.57 11.45
CA VAL A 158 -13.42 14.54 12.56
C VAL A 158 -13.55 15.94 11.98
N ARG A 159 -14.51 16.72 12.50
CA ARG A 159 -14.80 18.08 12.02
C ARG A 159 -14.30 19.11 13.00
N PHE A 160 -13.64 20.14 12.48
CA PHE A 160 -13.19 21.32 13.18
C PHE A 160 -13.89 22.55 12.62
N GLU A 161 -14.09 23.57 13.45
CA GLU A 161 -14.49 24.92 13.03
C GLU A 161 -13.31 25.85 13.36
N ILE A 162 -12.74 26.47 12.35
CA ILE A 162 -11.51 27.27 12.44
C ILE A 162 -11.81 28.71 12.08
N GLU A 163 -11.34 29.64 12.91
CA GLU A 163 -11.42 31.06 12.63
C GLU A 163 -10.35 31.50 11.60
N ALA A 164 -10.76 32.24 10.60
CA ALA A 164 -9.90 32.86 9.62
C ALA A 164 -9.29 34.16 10.19
N ALA A 165 -8.29 34.02 11.08
CA ALA A 165 -7.77 35.15 11.87
C ALA A 165 -6.91 36.13 11.06
N LYS A 166 -6.17 35.66 10.07
CA LYS A 166 -5.20 36.47 9.30
C LYS A 166 -5.52 36.45 7.81
N GLU A 167 -5.46 37.60 7.14
CA GLU A 167 -5.57 37.75 5.68
C GLU A 167 -4.40 37.05 4.95
N GLY A 168 -4.65 36.63 3.72
CA GLY A 168 -3.70 36.02 2.81
C GLY A 168 -3.73 34.47 2.83
N LEU A 169 -2.75 33.85 2.16
CA LEU A 169 -2.66 32.42 2.04
C LEU A 169 -2.16 31.79 3.34
N GLN A 170 -3.04 31.05 4.01
CA GLN A 170 -2.75 30.39 5.28
C GLN A 170 -2.50 28.91 5.06
N LYS A 171 -1.40 28.39 5.62
CA LYS A 171 -1.07 26.97 5.65
C LYS A 171 -1.56 26.33 6.94
N PHE A 172 -2.31 25.27 6.80
CA PHE A 172 -2.76 24.41 7.90
C PHE A 172 -2.15 23.02 7.78
N THR A 173 -1.97 22.35 8.90
CA THR A 173 -1.48 20.98 8.96
C THR A 173 -2.35 20.18 9.90
N ALA A 174 -2.97 19.12 9.36
CA ALA A 174 -3.66 18.12 10.14
C ALA A 174 -2.70 16.99 10.49
N LYS A 175 -2.73 16.50 11.74
CA LYS A 175 -1.94 15.35 12.18
C LYS A 175 -2.80 14.38 12.96
N LEU A 176 -2.56 13.10 12.75
CA LEU A 176 -3.09 12.00 13.56
C LEU A 176 -1.96 11.52 14.49
N GLU A 177 -2.22 11.46 15.80
CA GLU A 177 -1.23 11.11 16.81
C GLU A 177 -1.80 10.12 17.82
N GLY A 178 -0.93 9.33 18.47
CA GLY A 178 -1.29 8.45 19.57
C GLY A 178 -1.57 7.01 19.18
N VAL A 179 -1.34 6.61 17.93
CA VAL A 179 -1.41 5.20 17.51
C VAL A 179 -0.01 4.61 17.59
N GLU A 180 0.17 3.59 18.42
CA GLU A 180 1.46 2.94 18.62
C GLU A 180 1.62 1.71 17.71
N GLY A 181 2.86 1.44 17.26
CA GLY A 181 3.19 0.25 16.45
C GLY A 181 2.70 0.31 15.01
N GLU A 182 2.52 1.51 14.45
CA GLU A 182 2.23 1.71 13.03
C GLU A 182 3.44 1.44 12.15
N VAL A 183 3.17 1.01 10.93
CA VAL A 183 4.21 0.73 9.92
C VAL A 183 4.90 2.01 9.46
N THR A 184 4.14 3.10 9.34
CA THR A 184 4.63 4.41 8.92
C THR A 184 3.87 5.53 9.61
N LEU A 185 4.56 6.61 9.89
CA LEU A 185 3.95 7.85 10.40
C LEU A 185 3.87 8.95 9.33
N GLN A 186 4.34 8.68 8.12
CA GLN A 186 4.38 9.68 7.05
C GLN A 186 2.99 10.03 6.52
N ASN A 187 2.07 9.08 6.55
CA ASN A 187 0.68 9.22 6.12
C ASN A 187 -0.24 9.79 7.21
N ASN A 188 0.30 10.07 8.40
CA ASN A 188 -0.43 10.64 9.53
C ASN A 188 -0.47 12.17 9.50
N GLN A 189 0.00 12.80 8.42
CA GLN A 189 0.03 14.24 8.31
C GLN A 189 -0.32 14.69 6.89
N ILE A 190 -1.23 15.66 6.80
CA ILE A 190 -1.57 16.36 5.55
C ILE A 190 -1.54 17.87 5.79
N SER A 191 -0.89 18.61 4.87
CA SER A 191 -0.93 20.06 4.84
C SER A 191 -1.86 20.55 3.73
N PHE A 192 -2.61 21.60 4.01
CA PHE A 192 -3.53 22.25 3.06
C PHE A 192 -3.48 23.77 3.21
N TYR A 193 -4.06 24.47 2.24
CA TYR A 193 -4.01 25.93 2.18
C TYR A 193 -5.41 26.50 2.03
N VAL A 194 -5.65 27.61 2.73
CA VAL A 194 -6.88 28.40 2.62
C VAL A 194 -6.50 29.85 2.35
N GLU A 195 -7.09 30.44 1.34
CA GLU A 195 -6.95 31.87 1.07
C GLU A 195 -7.97 32.66 1.90
N VAL A 196 -7.47 33.49 2.79
CA VAL A 196 -8.33 34.37 3.63
C VAL A 196 -8.41 35.73 3.01
N LEU A 197 -9.60 36.08 2.55
CA LEU A 197 -9.91 37.39 1.97
C LEU A 197 -10.33 38.35 3.07
N LYS A 198 -10.04 39.62 2.82
CA LYS A 198 -10.54 40.71 3.69
C LYS A 198 -12.07 40.74 3.63
N SER A 199 -12.70 40.90 4.77
CA SER A 199 -14.16 41.06 4.91
C SER A 199 -14.60 42.48 4.56
#